data_7adeab197a407b7f5c9ea0f334b0cac1
#
_entry.id   7adeab197a407b7f5c9ea0f334b0cac1
#
_cell.length_a   1.000
_cell.length_b   1.000
_cell.length_c   1.000
_cell.angle_alpha   90.00
_cell.angle_beta   90.00
_cell.angle_gamma   90.00
#
_symmetry.space_group_name_H-M   'P 1'
#
loop_
_entity.id
_entity.type
_entity.pdbx_description
1 polymer ?
#
loop_
_entity_poly.entity_id
_entity_poly.type
_entity_poly.pdbx_seq_one_letter_code
_entity_poly.pdbx_strand_id
1 'polypeptide(L)'
;MKAEQFITIKPGQYSVLYVDMNSFFASVEQFYNPALRRRPVAVSTSPVGGSIIAASIEAKLYGIKTGTRVGQAIAMCPQLVVVGDRPELYRTAHRQIMKILHSTVCHVQAKSIDEAYLKVPSYMQSRDQVIELVESIKASLHSIYGSSVLCSVGVSHNVWLAKMAGNSQKPNGLVFVSSDDLASFYGGLVLTDFTGISTAMAKRLYQIGIETPLQLYSASWRLLNSKLGVNGGKWYLRMRGFEVDIRADRPNKSIGHQVTTAPSLAGTVGEITTYINKMSTTLGSRLRSKSLAASGLVLYIRFDNGEWWASSFKKTSMFRSNSEILALLKMLLEKLTFMPSPASRIGVTLLNLAADRQITMAIAGYDGKNLSLSIAMDEINRRYGPNTIMPLRSHSASHIRLDRVGFAGDIIREQPSLKAADNYI
;
A
#
# COMPACT_ATOMS: atom_id res chain seq x y z
N MET A 1 -10.33 -12.12 27.92
CA MET A 1 -11.39 -12.57 27.02
C MET A 1 -11.53 -14.07 27.21
N LYS A 2 -12.68 -14.54 27.67
CA LYS A 2 -12.96 -15.97 27.83
C LYS A 2 -13.01 -16.64 26.47
N ALA A 3 -12.31 -17.74 26.29
CA ALA A 3 -12.21 -18.48 25.01
C ALA A 3 -13.55 -19.09 24.52
N GLU A 4 -14.61 -18.93 25.27
CA GLU A 4 -15.90 -19.64 25.10
C GLU A 4 -16.94 -18.90 24.22
N GLN A 5 -16.59 -17.74 23.63
CA GLN A 5 -17.50 -16.98 22.76
C GLN A 5 -17.07 -16.95 21.29
N PHE A 6 -16.31 -17.90 20.83
CA PHE A 6 -15.97 -17.96 19.42
C PHE A 6 -17.14 -18.58 18.63
N ILE A 7 -17.73 -17.76 17.77
CA ILE A 7 -18.77 -18.19 16.81
C ILE A 7 -18.19 -19.35 16.02
N THR A 8 -18.80 -20.50 16.12
CA THR A 8 -18.44 -21.69 15.34
C THR A 8 -18.65 -21.37 13.87
N ILE A 9 -17.57 -21.41 13.09
CA ILE A 9 -17.66 -21.24 11.63
C ILE A 9 -18.33 -22.48 11.08
N LYS A 10 -19.47 -22.31 10.39
CA LYS A 10 -20.19 -23.43 9.79
C LYS A 10 -19.40 -23.98 8.60
N PRO A 11 -19.17 -25.30 8.51
CA PRO A 11 -18.57 -25.92 7.35
C PRO A 11 -19.30 -25.55 6.04
N GLY A 12 -18.54 -25.34 4.96
CA GLY A 12 -19.12 -25.07 3.63
C GLY A 12 -19.64 -23.65 3.41
N GLN A 13 -19.58 -22.76 4.40
CA GLN A 13 -20.03 -21.37 4.25
C GLN A 13 -18.84 -20.46 3.92
N TYR A 14 -18.88 -19.81 2.77
CA TYR A 14 -17.87 -18.84 2.34
C TYR A 14 -18.33 -17.42 2.67
N SER A 15 -17.43 -16.61 3.23
CA SER A 15 -17.77 -15.24 3.66
C SER A 15 -17.04 -14.15 2.87
N VAL A 16 -15.91 -14.50 2.23
CA VAL A 16 -15.00 -13.54 1.60
C VAL A 16 -14.46 -14.07 0.29
N LEU A 17 -14.52 -13.23 -0.75
CA LEU A 17 -13.71 -13.33 -1.95
C LEU A 17 -12.53 -12.36 -1.84
N TYR A 18 -11.34 -12.79 -2.19
CA TYR A 18 -10.17 -11.93 -2.33
C TYR A 18 -9.72 -11.92 -3.79
N VAL A 19 -9.78 -10.75 -4.42
CA VAL A 19 -9.40 -10.53 -5.82
C VAL A 19 -8.02 -9.87 -5.84
N ASP A 20 -7.10 -10.46 -6.59
CA ASP A 20 -5.71 -9.99 -6.74
C ASP A 20 -5.37 -9.93 -8.22
N MET A 21 -5.03 -8.73 -8.72
CA MET A 21 -4.71 -8.52 -10.13
C MET A 21 -3.30 -9.06 -10.45
N ASN A 22 -3.20 -9.92 -11.45
CA ASN A 22 -1.94 -10.58 -11.77
C ASN A 22 -0.94 -9.63 -12.43
N SER A 23 0.24 -9.45 -11.82
CA SER A 23 1.31 -8.60 -12.35
C SER A 23 0.86 -7.18 -12.73
N PHE A 24 -0.01 -6.58 -11.93
CA PHE A 24 -0.88 -5.45 -12.26
C PHE A 24 -0.22 -4.35 -13.11
N PHE A 25 0.84 -3.72 -12.64
CA PHE A 25 1.45 -2.61 -13.39
C PHE A 25 1.97 -3.07 -14.76
N ALA A 26 2.64 -4.22 -14.82
CA ALA A 26 3.15 -4.75 -16.09
C ALA A 26 2.02 -5.15 -17.04
N SER A 27 0.94 -5.74 -16.53
CA SER A 27 -0.26 -6.09 -17.29
C SER A 27 -0.97 -4.86 -17.85
N VAL A 28 -1.07 -3.77 -17.07
CA VAL A 28 -1.60 -2.49 -17.54
C VAL A 28 -0.71 -1.89 -18.63
N GLU A 29 0.63 -1.96 -18.48
CA GLU A 29 1.55 -1.53 -19.55
C GLU A 29 1.35 -2.33 -20.86
N GLN A 30 1.19 -3.65 -20.76
CA GLN A 30 0.93 -4.52 -21.90
C GLN A 30 -0.44 -4.26 -22.55
N PHE A 31 -1.44 -3.84 -21.76
CA PHE A 31 -2.74 -3.45 -22.29
C PHE A 31 -2.66 -2.19 -23.16
N TYR A 32 -2.04 -1.13 -22.64
CA TYR A 32 -1.95 0.17 -23.32
C TYR A 32 -0.88 0.21 -24.42
N ASN A 33 0.09 -0.69 -24.40
CA ASN A 33 1.10 -0.82 -25.45
C ASN A 33 1.13 -2.25 -26.01
N PRO A 34 0.42 -2.52 -27.13
CA PRO A 34 0.38 -3.85 -27.74
C PRO A 34 1.73 -4.45 -28.08
N ALA A 35 2.77 -3.62 -28.34
CA ALA A 35 4.12 -4.10 -28.64
C ALA A 35 4.81 -4.78 -27.44
N LEU A 36 4.26 -4.60 -26.21
CA LEU A 36 4.74 -5.24 -24.99
C LEU A 36 4.07 -6.59 -24.68
N ARG A 37 2.99 -6.90 -25.40
CA ARG A 37 2.23 -8.15 -25.14
C ARG A 37 3.07 -9.38 -25.44
N ARG A 38 2.93 -10.40 -24.59
CA ARG A 38 3.66 -11.67 -24.67
C ARG A 38 5.19 -11.53 -24.59
N ARG A 39 5.69 -10.38 -24.17
CA ARG A 39 7.11 -10.14 -23.94
C ARG A 39 7.40 -10.06 -22.46
N PRO A 40 8.60 -10.45 -21.99
CA PRO A 40 9.01 -10.19 -20.61
C PRO A 40 9.14 -8.68 -20.40
N VAL A 41 8.27 -8.12 -19.53
CA VAL A 41 8.20 -6.69 -19.20
C VAL A 41 8.42 -6.53 -17.71
N ALA A 42 9.19 -5.53 -17.32
CA ALA A 42 9.35 -5.11 -15.92
C ALA A 42 9.12 -3.60 -15.79
N VAL A 43 8.38 -3.22 -14.78
CA VAL A 43 8.13 -1.81 -14.44
C VAL A 43 9.10 -1.41 -13.33
N SER A 44 9.76 -0.26 -13.50
CA SER A 44 10.68 0.30 -12.51
C SER A 44 10.47 1.79 -12.35
N THR A 45 10.62 2.31 -11.12
CA THR A 45 10.62 3.77 -10.88
C THR A 45 11.86 4.46 -11.44
N SER A 46 12.94 3.70 -11.71
CA SER A 46 14.15 4.14 -12.37
C SER A 46 14.64 3.01 -13.27
N PRO A 47 14.38 3.09 -14.60
CA PRO A 47 14.79 2.05 -15.54
C PRO A 47 16.30 1.81 -15.60
N VAL A 48 17.09 2.80 -15.17
CA VAL A 48 18.55 2.69 -15.03
C VAL A 48 18.90 2.66 -13.55
N GLY A 49 19.45 1.54 -13.08
CA GLY A 49 19.94 1.39 -11.70
C GLY A 49 18.89 1.21 -10.61
N GLY A 50 17.59 1.22 -10.94
CA GLY A 50 16.50 1.04 -9.97
C GLY A 50 16.20 -0.41 -9.62
N SER A 51 15.08 -0.60 -8.90
CA SER A 51 14.51 -1.92 -8.60
C SER A 51 13.17 -2.09 -9.30
N ILE A 52 12.85 -3.31 -9.68
CA ILE A 52 11.59 -3.69 -10.31
C ILE A 52 10.47 -3.60 -9.27
N ILE A 53 9.40 -2.89 -9.62
CA ILE A 53 8.20 -2.78 -8.79
C ILE A 53 7.11 -3.76 -9.23
N ALA A 54 7.08 -4.15 -10.52
CA ALA A 54 6.23 -5.22 -11.02
C ALA A 54 6.90 -5.91 -12.22
N ALA A 55 6.74 -7.22 -12.30
CA ALA A 55 7.19 -8.04 -13.42
C ALA A 55 5.99 -8.71 -14.09
N SER A 56 5.95 -8.76 -15.41
CA SER A 56 4.93 -9.47 -16.18
C SER A 56 4.99 -10.98 -15.91
N ILE A 57 3.95 -11.69 -16.32
CA ILE A 57 3.89 -13.15 -16.17
C ILE A 57 5.09 -13.78 -16.89
N GLU A 58 5.40 -13.30 -18.10
CA GLU A 58 6.54 -13.78 -18.89
C GLU A 58 7.89 -13.48 -18.21
N ALA A 59 8.05 -12.31 -17.59
CA ALA A 59 9.27 -11.97 -16.87
C ALA A 59 9.46 -12.82 -15.59
N LYS A 60 8.36 -13.18 -14.94
CA LYS A 60 8.38 -14.08 -13.75
C LYS A 60 8.89 -15.48 -14.07
N LEU A 61 8.71 -15.97 -15.30
CA LEU A 61 9.26 -17.28 -15.73
C LEU A 61 10.79 -17.32 -15.68
N TYR A 62 11.46 -16.18 -15.82
CA TYR A 62 12.90 -16.02 -15.64
C TYR A 62 13.33 -15.78 -14.19
N GLY A 63 12.40 -15.92 -13.22
CA GLY A 63 12.68 -15.68 -11.79
C GLY A 63 12.71 -14.21 -11.36
N ILE A 64 12.34 -13.28 -12.26
CA ILE A 64 12.32 -11.83 -11.96
C ILE A 64 11.14 -11.52 -11.02
N LYS A 65 11.42 -10.88 -9.87
CA LYS A 65 10.44 -10.56 -8.83
C LYS A 65 10.46 -9.08 -8.49
N THR A 66 9.41 -8.61 -7.82
CA THR A 66 9.42 -7.28 -7.17
C THR A 66 10.61 -7.17 -6.23
N GLY A 67 11.36 -6.06 -6.34
CA GLY A 67 12.59 -5.83 -5.58
C GLY A 67 13.88 -6.26 -6.28
N THR A 68 13.83 -7.06 -7.35
CA THR A 68 15.01 -7.41 -8.17
C THR A 68 15.61 -6.12 -8.76
N ARG A 69 16.92 -5.96 -8.69
CA ARG A 69 17.59 -4.80 -9.32
C ARG A 69 17.52 -4.90 -10.84
N VAL A 70 17.33 -3.78 -11.53
CA VAL A 70 17.18 -3.73 -13.00
C VAL A 70 18.36 -4.41 -13.70
N GLY A 71 19.60 -4.11 -13.29
CA GLY A 71 20.79 -4.76 -13.87
C GLY A 71 20.80 -6.28 -13.69
N GLN A 72 20.40 -6.76 -12.51
CA GLN A 72 20.27 -8.19 -12.24
C GLN A 72 19.15 -8.82 -13.10
N ALA A 73 18.00 -8.14 -13.24
CA ALA A 73 16.88 -8.64 -14.03
C ALA A 73 17.24 -8.75 -15.52
N ILE A 74 18.01 -7.79 -16.07
CA ILE A 74 18.53 -7.84 -17.44
C ILE A 74 19.52 -9.01 -17.61
N ALA A 75 20.37 -9.27 -16.62
CA ALA A 75 21.26 -10.43 -16.66
C ALA A 75 20.48 -11.77 -16.63
N MET A 76 19.34 -11.84 -15.90
CA MET A 76 18.46 -13.02 -15.88
C MET A 76 17.67 -13.20 -17.18
N CYS A 77 17.30 -12.09 -17.86
CA CYS A 77 16.55 -12.09 -19.09
C CYS A 77 17.03 -10.95 -19.99
N PRO A 78 18.00 -11.21 -20.91
CA PRO A 78 18.54 -10.17 -21.79
C PRO A 78 17.53 -9.48 -22.69
N GLN A 79 16.41 -10.16 -23.02
CA GLN A 79 15.29 -9.62 -23.81
C GLN A 79 14.25 -8.86 -22.98
N LEU A 80 14.49 -8.64 -21.69
CA LEU A 80 13.58 -7.95 -20.78
C LEU A 80 13.37 -6.50 -21.24
N VAL A 81 12.12 -6.10 -21.38
CA VAL A 81 11.76 -4.70 -21.63
C VAL A 81 11.50 -4.02 -20.29
N VAL A 82 12.36 -3.08 -19.93
CA VAL A 82 12.18 -2.28 -18.71
C VAL A 82 11.49 -0.97 -19.07
N VAL A 83 10.34 -0.72 -18.46
CA VAL A 83 9.54 0.51 -18.64
C VAL A 83 9.51 1.33 -17.35
N GLY A 84 9.44 2.66 -17.49
CA GLY A 84 9.22 3.56 -16.37
C GLY A 84 7.79 3.44 -15.85
N ASP A 85 7.60 3.65 -14.53
CA ASP A 85 6.27 3.65 -13.93
C ASP A 85 5.41 4.84 -14.40
N ARG A 86 4.11 4.57 -14.57
CA ARG A 86 3.08 5.57 -14.95
C ARG A 86 1.95 5.58 -13.92
N PRO A 87 2.13 6.25 -12.76
CA PRO A 87 1.20 6.18 -11.62
C PRO A 87 -0.25 6.50 -11.97
N GLU A 88 -0.50 7.53 -12.79
CA GLU A 88 -1.87 7.91 -13.16
C GLU A 88 -2.58 6.86 -14.02
N LEU A 89 -1.82 6.16 -14.87
CA LEU A 89 -2.36 5.07 -15.66
C LEU A 89 -2.85 3.93 -14.77
N TYR A 90 -2.06 3.58 -13.75
CA TYR A 90 -2.41 2.51 -12.80
C TYR A 90 -3.57 2.90 -11.90
N ARG A 91 -3.65 4.17 -11.46
CA ARG A 91 -4.81 4.70 -10.72
C ARG A 91 -6.09 4.67 -11.56
N THR A 92 -5.99 5.00 -12.84
CA THR A 92 -7.13 4.94 -13.76
C THR A 92 -7.62 3.51 -13.93
N ALA A 93 -6.71 2.56 -14.15
CA ALA A 93 -7.05 1.14 -14.23
C ALA A 93 -7.67 0.64 -12.90
N HIS A 94 -7.10 1.01 -11.76
CA HIS A 94 -7.67 0.69 -10.44
C HIS A 94 -9.11 1.21 -10.30
N ARG A 95 -9.38 2.49 -10.63
CA ARG A 95 -10.74 3.06 -10.56
C ARG A 95 -11.75 2.29 -11.43
N GLN A 96 -11.35 1.86 -12.62
CA GLN A 96 -12.20 1.04 -13.49
C GLN A 96 -12.45 -0.35 -12.90
N ILE A 97 -11.42 -1.00 -12.38
CA ILE A 97 -11.54 -2.30 -11.70
C ILE A 97 -12.49 -2.19 -10.50
N MET A 98 -12.30 -1.17 -9.66
CA MET A 98 -13.19 -0.95 -8.50
C MET A 98 -14.65 -0.71 -8.90
N LYS A 99 -14.91 -0.02 -10.02
CA LYS A 99 -16.29 0.12 -10.55
C LYS A 99 -16.89 -1.24 -10.92
N ILE A 100 -16.13 -2.11 -11.57
CA ILE A 100 -16.58 -3.49 -11.90
C ILE A 100 -16.92 -4.24 -10.62
N LEU A 101 -16.03 -4.22 -9.62
CA LEU A 101 -16.24 -4.93 -8.37
C LEU A 101 -17.47 -4.41 -7.62
N HIS A 102 -17.65 -3.08 -7.56
CA HIS A 102 -18.83 -2.46 -6.91
C HIS A 102 -20.15 -2.68 -7.65
N SER A 103 -20.14 -2.88 -8.99
CA SER A 103 -21.35 -3.24 -9.72
C SER A 103 -21.78 -4.69 -9.49
N THR A 104 -20.89 -5.52 -8.97
CA THR A 104 -21.13 -6.95 -8.77
C THR A 104 -21.65 -7.26 -7.35
N VAL A 105 -21.10 -6.59 -6.31
CA VAL A 105 -21.53 -6.78 -4.91
C VAL A 105 -21.48 -5.46 -4.12
N CYS A 106 -22.34 -5.35 -3.10
CA CYS A 106 -22.45 -4.12 -2.29
C CYS A 106 -21.23 -3.85 -1.40
N HIS A 107 -20.56 -4.89 -0.91
CA HIS A 107 -19.46 -4.75 0.03
C HIS A 107 -18.12 -5.09 -0.61
N VAL A 108 -17.46 -4.06 -1.14
CA VAL A 108 -16.12 -4.15 -1.71
C VAL A 108 -15.18 -3.25 -0.92
N GLN A 109 -14.00 -3.75 -0.57
CA GLN A 109 -12.97 -2.94 0.06
C GLN A 109 -11.61 -3.17 -0.60
N ALA A 110 -11.03 -2.11 -1.15
CA ALA A 110 -9.67 -2.14 -1.65
C ALA A 110 -8.67 -2.35 -0.51
N LYS A 111 -7.69 -3.21 -0.71
CA LYS A 111 -6.54 -3.43 0.19
C LYS A 111 -5.27 -2.77 -0.33
N SER A 112 -5.12 -2.72 -1.65
CA SER A 112 -4.06 -2.03 -2.36
C SER A 112 -4.57 -1.54 -3.71
N ILE A 113 -3.70 -1.05 -4.57
CA ILE A 113 -4.07 -0.64 -5.94
C ILE A 113 -4.48 -1.81 -6.84
N ASP A 114 -4.09 -3.02 -6.49
CA ASP A 114 -4.27 -4.26 -7.25
C ASP A 114 -5.03 -5.35 -6.49
N GLU A 115 -5.41 -5.09 -5.24
CA GLU A 115 -6.08 -6.06 -4.39
C GLU A 115 -7.35 -5.49 -3.76
N ALA A 116 -8.41 -6.29 -3.76
CA ALA A 116 -9.64 -5.99 -3.05
C ALA A 116 -10.24 -7.26 -2.43
N TYR A 117 -10.99 -7.11 -1.34
CA TYR A 117 -11.85 -8.17 -0.89
C TYR A 117 -13.31 -7.75 -0.98
N LEU A 118 -14.15 -8.75 -1.21
CA LEU A 118 -15.59 -8.63 -1.32
C LEU A 118 -16.22 -9.55 -0.27
N LYS A 119 -17.28 -9.10 0.38
CA LYS A 119 -18.10 -9.99 1.21
C LYS A 119 -19.09 -10.75 0.32
N VAL A 120 -19.11 -12.07 0.47
CA VAL A 120 -20.10 -12.92 -0.18
C VAL A 120 -21.48 -12.55 0.40
N PRO A 121 -22.47 -12.21 -0.45
CA PRO A 121 -23.82 -11.96 0.02
C PRO A 121 -24.42 -13.16 0.76
N SER A 122 -25.16 -12.93 1.82
CA SER A 122 -25.72 -14.00 2.66
C SER A 122 -26.73 -14.91 1.94
N TYR A 123 -27.28 -14.46 0.81
CA TYR A 123 -28.15 -15.26 -0.05
C TYR A 123 -27.39 -16.18 -1.03
N MET A 124 -26.09 -15.94 -1.24
CA MET A 124 -25.23 -16.82 -2.04
C MET A 124 -24.60 -17.88 -1.13
N GLN A 125 -25.26 -19.02 -1.00
CA GLN A 125 -24.85 -20.06 -0.06
C GLN A 125 -24.18 -21.25 -0.74
N SER A 126 -24.32 -21.42 -2.06
CA SER A 126 -23.72 -22.49 -2.80
C SER A 126 -22.38 -22.10 -3.41
N ARG A 127 -21.52 -23.09 -3.59
CA ARG A 127 -20.22 -22.92 -4.30
C ARG A 127 -20.44 -22.45 -5.74
N ASP A 128 -21.47 -22.97 -6.41
CA ASP A 128 -21.76 -22.67 -7.81
C ASP A 128 -22.17 -21.21 -7.98
N GLN A 129 -22.99 -20.65 -7.09
CA GLN A 129 -23.33 -19.23 -7.10
C GLN A 129 -22.10 -18.32 -6.93
N VAL A 130 -21.16 -18.74 -6.10
CA VAL A 130 -19.89 -18.00 -5.93
C VAL A 130 -19.01 -18.13 -7.17
N ILE A 131 -19.00 -19.28 -7.85
CA ILE A 131 -18.30 -19.46 -9.13
C ILE A 131 -18.88 -18.52 -10.18
N GLU A 132 -20.19 -18.49 -10.37
CA GLU A 132 -20.89 -17.61 -11.31
C GLU A 132 -20.55 -16.13 -11.05
N LEU A 133 -20.52 -15.72 -9.77
CA LEU A 133 -20.10 -14.39 -9.37
C LEU A 133 -18.67 -14.07 -9.81
N VAL A 134 -17.73 -14.97 -9.59
CA VAL A 134 -16.32 -14.79 -9.96
C VAL A 134 -16.15 -14.78 -11.49
N GLU A 135 -16.87 -15.63 -12.20
CA GLU A 135 -16.85 -15.66 -13.66
C GLU A 135 -17.42 -14.36 -14.25
N SER A 136 -18.47 -13.80 -13.67
CA SER A 136 -19.01 -12.50 -14.04
C SER A 136 -17.98 -11.37 -13.85
N ILE A 137 -17.24 -11.39 -12.72
CA ILE A 137 -16.13 -10.42 -12.50
C ILE A 137 -15.05 -10.59 -13.56
N LYS A 138 -14.59 -11.82 -13.81
CA LYS A 138 -13.55 -12.10 -14.81
C LYS A 138 -13.99 -11.74 -16.23
N ALA A 139 -15.24 -12.02 -16.60
CA ALA A 139 -15.81 -11.63 -17.88
C ALA A 139 -15.88 -10.11 -18.06
N SER A 140 -16.29 -9.38 -17.01
CA SER A 140 -16.31 -7.91 -17.01
C SER A 140 -14.92 -7.30 -17.14
N LEU A 141 -13.92 -7.87 -16.47
CA LEU A 141 -12.52 -7.47 -16.65
C LEU A 141 -12.02 -7.77 -18.06
N HIS A 142 -12.34 -8.94 -18.59
CA HIS A 142 -11.96 -9.34 -19.95
C HIS A 142 -12.59 -8.45 -21.02
N SER A 143 -13.83 -8.02 -20.85
CA SER A 143 -14.51 -7.12 -21.81
C SER A 143 -13.79 -5.77 -21.96
N ILE A 144 -13.11 -5.28 -20.90
CA ILE A 144 -12.38 -4.01 -20.93
C ILE A 144 -10.92 -4.21 -21.30
N TYR A 145 -10.26 -5.20 -20.72
CA TYR A 145 -8.79 -5.35 -20.77
C TYR A 145 -8.33 -6.52 -21.66
N GLY A 146 -9.26 -7.30 -22.21
CA GLY A 146 -8.94 -8.51 -22.93
C GLY A 146 -8.16 -9.50 -22.04
N SER A 147 -7.23 -10.21 -22.65
CA SER A 147 -6.35 -11.18 -21.94
C SER A 147 -5.14 -10.52 -21.25
N SER A 148 -4.99 -9.18 -21.34
CA SER A 148 -3.80 -8.51 -20.79
C SER A 148 -3.84 -8.37 -19.27
N VAL A 149 -5.02 -8.08 -18.69
CA VAL A 149 -5.18 -7.90 -17.24
C VAL A 149 -6.05 -9.01 -16.70
N LEU A 150 -5.43 -9.89 -15.93
CA LEU A 150 -6.07 -11.05 -15.31
C LEU A 150 -6.10 -10.90 -13.79
N CYS A 151 -7.02 -11.58 -13.12
CA CYS A 151 -7.05 -11.66 -11.67
C CYS A 151 -7.10 -13.11 -11.18
N SER A 152 -6.49 -13.38 -10.02
CA SER A 152 -6.70 -14.60 -9.26
C SER A 152 -7.63 -14.31 -8.10
N VAL A 153 -8.52 -15.24 -7.81
CA VAL A 153 -9.54 -15.11 -6.77
C VAL A 153 -9.41 -16.26 -5.79
N GLY A 154 -9.35 -15.92 -4.52
CA GLY A 154 -9.46 -16.88 -3.43
C GLY A 154 -10.74 -16.67 -2.65
N VAL A 155 -11.37 -17.75 -2.24
CA VAL A 155 -12.66 -17.79 -1.54
C VAL A 155 -12.49 -18.53 -0.23
N SER A 156 -12.85 -17.91 0.89
CA SER A 156 -12.73 -18.53 2.21
C SER A 156 -13.57 -17.81 3.28
N HIS A 157 -13.35 -18.13 4.55
CA HIS A 157 -14.08 -17.62 5.70
C HIS A 157 -13.62 -16.24 6.17
N ASN A 158 -12.35 -15.88 5.99
CA ASN A 158 -11.79 -14.58 6.35
C ASN A 158 -10.90 -14.03 5.24
N VAL A 159 -10.60 -12.74 5.34
CA VAL A 159 -9.80 -12.01 4.34
C VAL A 159 -8.40 -12.61 4.14
N TRP A 160 -7.77 -13.07 5.22
CA TRP A 160 -6.43 -13.64 5.15
C TRP A 160 -6.40 -15.00 4.45
N LEU A 161 -7.31 -15.93 4.80
CA LEU A 161 -7.40 -17.23 4.14
C LEU A 161 -7.77 -17.09 2.66
N ALA A 162 -8.72 -16.20 2.35
CA ALA A 162 -9.10 -15.93 0.96
C ALA A 162 -7.89 -15.39 0.16
N LYS A 163 -7.07 -14.50 0.76
CA LYS A 163 -5.81 -14.06 0.12
C LYS A 163 -4.83 -15.22 -0.08
N MET A 164 -4.66 -16.08 0.91
CA MET A 164 -3.78 -17.25 0.81
C MET A 164 -4.24 -18.21 -0.30
N ALA A 165 -5.56 -18.48 -0.37
CA ALA A 165 -6.16 -19.29 -1.42
C ALA A 165 -5.90 -18.70 -2.83
N GLY A 166 -6.13 -17.38 -3.02
CA GLY A 166 -5.86 -16.71 -4.30
C GLY A 166 -4.38 -16.72 -4.70
N ASN A 167 -3.46 -16.74 -3.72
CA ASN A 167 -2.02 -16.82 -3.99
C ASN A 167 -1.55 -18.21 -4.43
N SER A 168 -2.25 -19.28 -4.04
CA SER A 168 -1.83 -20.66 -4.33
C SER A 168 -1.96 -21.02 -5.80
N GLN A 169 -2.80 -20.33 -6.57
CA GLN A 169 -2.99 -20.57 -8.00
C GLN A 169 -2.98 -19.27 -8.78
N LYS A 170 -1.81 -18.84 -9.23
CA LYS A 170 -1.60 -17.68 -10.10
C LYS A 170 -0.89 -18.11 -11.39
N PRO A 171 -1.22 -17.52 -12.55
CA PRO A 171 -2.23 -16.48 -12.80
C PRO A 171 -3.65 -17.05 -13.04
N ASN A 172 -4.66 -16.17 -13.00
CA ASN A 172 -6.06 -16.41 -13.37
C ASN A 172 -6.77 -17.54 -12.58
N GLY A 173 -6.24 -17.90 -11.39
CA GLY A 173 -6.79 -18.96 -10.57
C GLY A 173 -8.13 -18.63 -9.91
N LEU A 174 -8.81 -19.67 -9.44
CA LEU A 174 -9.95 -19.63 -8.54
C LEU A 174 -9.81 -20.79 -7.54
N VAL A 175 -9.57 -20.45 -6.29
CA VAL A 175 -9.32 -21.44 -5.24
C VAL A 175 -10.25 -21.22 -4.06
N PHE A 176 -10.92 -22.28 -3.65
CA PHE A 176 -11.77 -22.34 -2.48
C PHE A 176 -11.05 -23.06 -1.34
N VAL A 177 -11.08 -22.46 -0.16
CA VAL A 177 -10.57 -23.08 1.07
C VAL A 177 -11.67 -23.01 2.14
N SER A 178 -12.28 -24.15 2.46
CA SER A 178 -13.29 -24.29 3.51
C SER A 178 -12.62 -24.58 4.87
N SER A 179 -13.41 -24.65 5.94
CA SER A 179 -12.94 -25.08 7.27
C SER A 179 -12.37 -26.49 7.26
N ASP A 180 -12.93 -27.37 6.42
CA ASP A 180 -12.56 -28.79 6.36
C ASP A 180 -11.25 -29.00 5.58
N ASP A 181 -10.91 -28.03 4.71
CA ASP A 181 -9.70 -28.07 3.87
C ASP A 181 -8.46 -27.50 4.57
N LEU A 182 -8.59 -26.87 5.74
CA LEU A 182 -7.51 -26.10 6.36
C LEU A 182 -6.24 -26.93 6.59
N ALA A 183 -6.37 -28.14 7.12
CA ALA A 183 -5.20 -28.97 7.42
C ALA A 183 -4.47 -29.40 6.14
N SER A 184 -5.20 -29.84 5.11
CA SER A 184 -4.63 -30.23 3.81
C SER A 184 -4.02 -29.03 3.10
N PHE A 185 -4.69 -27.87 3.13
CA PHE A 185 -4.18 -26.64 2.54
C PHE A 185 -2.86 -26.20 3.18
N TYR A 186 -2.77 -26.24 4.52
CA TYR A 186 -1.54 -25.88 5.23
C TYR A 186 -0.41 -26.90 5.04
N GLY A 187 -0.74 -28.17 4.82
CA GLY A 187 0.25 -29.23 4.60
C GLY A 187 1.08 -29.06 3.33
N GLY A 188 0.55 -28.35 2.33
CA GLY A 188 1.25 -28.06 1.07
C GLY A 188 2.13 -26.80 1.08
N LEU A 189 2.24 -26.09 2.22
CA LEU A 189 2.88 -24.77 2.32
C LEU A 189 4.06 -24.78 3.31
N VAL A 190 4.93 -23.77 3.18
CA VAL A 190 5.95 -23.44 4.20
C VAL A 190 5.58 -22.13 4.93
N LEU A 191 6.16 -21.91 6.11
CA LEU A 191 5.80 -20.76 6.95
C LEU A 191 5.95 -19.40 6.22
N THR A 192 6.96 -19.27 5.35
CA THR A 192 7.21 -18.03 4.60
C THR A 192 6.25 -17.79 3.44
N ASP A 193 5.45 -18.77 3.05
CA ASP A 193 4.35 -18.58 2.09
C ASP A 193 3.19 -17.80 2.71
N PHE A 194 3.11 -17.82 4.02
CA PHE A 194 2.04 -17.13 4.74
C PHE A 194 2.18 -15.62 4.68
N THR A 195 1.20 -14.96 4.08
CA THR A 195 1.14 -13.50 4.10
C THR A 195 1.20 -12.98 5.53
N GLY A 196 2.28 -12.26 5.85
CA GLY A 196 2.56 -11.73 7.20
C GLY A 196 3.60 -12.52 7.98
N ILE A 197 4.11 -13.64 7.46
CA ILE A 197 5.28 -14.34 8.01
C ILE A 197 6.49 -14.06 7.13
N SER A 198 7.34 -13.13 7.57
CA SER A 198 8.65 -12.89 6.99
C SER A 198 9.67 -13.91 7.48
N THR A 199 10.86 -13.94 6.87
CA THR A 199 11.99 -14.77 7.34
C THR A 199 12.34 -14.49 8.81
N ALA A 200 12.23 -13.23 9.26
CA ALA A 200 12.44 -12.89 10.68
C ALA A 200 11.35 -13.45 11.59
N MET A 201 10.09 -13.45 11.15
CA MET A 201 8.99 -14.07 11.91
C MET A 201 9.11 -15.59 11.92
N ALA A 202 9.48 -16.21 10.80
CA ALA A 202 9.73 -17.65 10.73
C ALA A 202 10.83 -18.08 11.69
N LYS A 203 11.95 -17.34 11.78
CA LYS A 203 13.02 -17.60 12.77
C LYS A 203 12.49 -17.57 14.21
N ARG A 204 11.60 -16.61 14.53
CA ARG A 204 10.98 -16.56 15.88
C ARG A 204 10.07 -17.76 16.15
N LEU A 205 9.36 -18.26 15.12
CA LEU A 205 8.55 -19.48 15.23
C LEU A 205 9.43 -20.70 15.43
N TYR A 206 10.55 -20.83 14.70
CA TYR A 206 11.52 -21.91 14.90
C TYR A 206 12.07 -21.95 16.34
N GLN A 207 12.36 -20.79 16.95
CA GLN A 207 12.84 -20.70 18.33
C GLN A 207 11.86 -21.23 19.38
N ILE A 208 10.58 -21.35 19.03
CA ILE A 208 9.54 -21.90 19.91
C ILE A 208 9.04 -23.28 19.46
N GLY A 209 9.81 -23.96 18.59
CA GLY A 209 9.52 -25.32 18.12
C GLY A 209 8.43 -25.41 17.05
N ILE A 210 8.11 -24.32 16.34
CA ILE A 210 7.13 -24.29 15.26
C ILE A 210 7.86 -24.14 13.93
N GLU A 211 7.96 -25.22 13.17
CA GLU A 211 8.73 -25.30 11.92
C GLU A 211 7.82 -25.33 10.68
N THR A 212 6.58 -25.81 10.85
CA THR A 212 5.64 -26.00 9.75
C THR A 212 4.33 -25.24 9.99
N PRO A 213 3.58 -24.91 8.91
CA PRO A 213 2.24 -24.36 9.03
C PRO A 213 1.28 -25.22 9.85
N LEU A 214 1.36 -26.54 9.72
CA LEU A 214 0.52 -27.46 10.51
C LEU A 214 0.84 -27.39 12.01
N GLN A 215 2.12 -27.30 12.37
CA GLN A 215 2.50 -27.09 13.78
C GLN A 215 1.99 -25.75 14.30
N LEU A 216 2.05 -24.68 13.48
CA LEU A 216 1.48 -23.37 13.84
C LEU A 216 -0.05 -23.45 14.01
N TYR A 217 -0.74 -24.16 13.13
CA TYR A 217 -2.18 -24.40 13.22
C TYR A 217 -2.55 -25.21 14.45
N SER A 218 -1.79 -26.27 14.78
CA SER A 218 -2.02 -27.15 15.95
C SER A 218 -1.61 -26.51 17.29
N ALA A 219 -0.78 -25.45 17.25
CA ALA A 219 -0.30 -24.78 18.45
C ALA A 219 -1.45 -24.21 19.28
N SER A 220 -1.33 -24.29 20.61
CA SER A 220 -2.34 -23.73 21.52
C SER A 220 -2.33 -22.22 21.52
N TRP A 221 -3.50 -21.61 21.78
CA TRP A 221 -3.62 -20.15 21.97
C TRP A 221 -2.68 -19.65 23.05
N ARG A 222 -2.55 -20.40 24.16
CA ARG A 222 -1.68 -20.03 25.29
C ARG A 222 -0.21 -19.95 24.86
N LEU A 223 0.29 -20.93 24.11
CA LEU A 223 1.66 -20.92 23.60
C LEU A 223 1.90 -19.71 22.68
N LEU A 224 1.04 -19.52 21.68
CA LEU A 224 1.21 -18.45 20.72
C LEU A 224 1.10 -17.06 21.37
N ASN A 225 0.13 -16.88 22.27
CA ASN A 225 -0.05 -15.59 22.95
C ASN A 225 1.09 -15.28 23.94
N SER A 226 1.60 -16.28 24.67
CA SER A 226 2.71 -16.07 25.61
C SER A 226 4.04 -15.75 24.90
N LYS A 227 4.31 -16.35 23.75
CA LYS A 227 5.59 -16.19 23.02
C LYS A 227 5.56 -15.05 22.00
N LEU A 228 4.41 -14.77 21.40
CA LEU A 228 4.27 -13.78 20.33
C LEU A 228 3.33 -12.61 20.66
N GLY A 229 2.79 -12.61 21.91
CA GLY A 229 1.86 -11.58 22.37
C GLY A 229 0.55 -11.55 21.58
N VAL A 230 -0.05 -10.38 21.46
CA VAL A 230 -1.32 -10.16 20.72
C VAL A 230 -1.27 -10.70 19.30
N ASN A 231 -0.11 -10.64 18.65
CA ASN A 231 0.03 -11.17 17.28
C ASN A 231 -0.09 -12.72 17.26
N GLY A 232 0.40 -13.41 18.28
CA GLY A 232 0.22 -14.86 18.43
C GLY A 232 -1.24 -15.25 18.56
N GLY A 233 -2.00 -14.54 19.40
CA GLY A 233 -3.45 -14.74 19.49
C GLY A 233 -4.19 -14.48 18.17
N LYS A 234 -3.77 -13.46 17.40
CA LYS A 234 -4.32 -13.21 16.07
C LYS A 234 -4.00 -14.34 15.08
N TRP A 235 -2.78 -14.89 15.11
CA TRP A 235 -2.43 -16.03 14.27
C TRP A 235 -3.29 -17.25 14.58
N TYR A 236 -3.52 -17.54 15.86
CA TYR A 236 -4.39 -18.64 16.29
C TYR A 236 -5.81 -18.53 15.68
N LEU A 237 -6.42 -17.35 15.80
CA LEU A 237 -7.76 -17.09 15.28
C LEU A 237 -7.82 -17.08 13.75
N ARG A 238 -6.90 -16.37 13.12
CA ARG A 238 -6.82 -16.18 11.68
C ARG A 238 -6.73 -17.51 10.93
N MET A 239 -5.86 -18.41 11.39
CA MET A 239 -5.68 -19.72 10.76
C MET A 239 -6.87 -20.64 10.93
N ARG A 240 -7.77 -20.35 11.87
CA ARG A 240 -9.03 -21.10 12.09
C ARG A 240 -10.24 -20.46 11.43
N GLY A 241 -10.00 -19.49 10.53
CA GLY A 241 -11.05 -18.85 9.74
C GLY A 241 -11.73 -17.65 10.41
N PHE A 242 -11.34 -17.27 11.65
CA PHE A 242 -11.92 -16.10 12.32
C PHE A 242 -11.38 -14.81 11.70
N GLU A 243 -12.28 -13.82 11.53
CA GLU A 243 -11.89 -12.52 10.98
C GLU A 243 -11.24 -11.64 12.05
N VAL A 244 -9.97 -11.31 11.84
CA VAL A 244 -9.17 -10.48 12.75
C VAL A 244 -8.50 -9.29 12.02
N ASP A 245 -8.66 -9.20 10.71
CA ASP A 245 -7.95 -8.24 9.86
C ASP A 245 -8.83 -7.08 9.37
N ILE A 246 -10.15 -7.18 9.54
CA ILE A 246 -11.06 -6.07 9.32
C ILE A 246 -10.90 -5.09 10.48
N ARG A 247 -10.22 -3.99 10.20
CA ARG A 247 -10.09 -2.90 11.17
C ARG A 247 -11.25 -1.93 11.00
N ALA A 248 -11.84 -1.50 12.12
CA ALA A 248 -12.66 -0.29 12.09
C ALA A 248 -11.83 0.88 11.53
N ASP A 249 -12.45 1.75 10.76
CA ASP A 249 -11.83 2.96 10.23
C ASP A 249 -11.28 3.79 11.40
N ARG A 250 -9.97 3.70 11.60
CA ARG A 250 -9.28 4.55 12.57
C ARG A 250 -8.69 5.74 11.82
N PRO A 251 -8.84 6.95 12.38
CA PRO A 251 -8.22 8.13 11.78
C PRO A 251 -6.71 7.95 11.68
N ASN A 252 -6.11 8.52 10.66
CA ASN A 252 -4.66 8.50 10.49
C ASN A 252 -4.00 9.17 11.69
N LYS A 253 -3.05 8.49 12.31
CA LYS A 253 -2.23 9.05 13.39
C LYS A 253 -1.06 9.88 12.84
N SER A 254 -0.65 9.64 11.61
CA SER A 254 0.47 10.31 10.97
C SER A 254 0.34 10.29 9.44
N ILE A 255 0.98 11.26 8.78
CA ILE A 255 1.19 11.27 7.31
C ILE A 255 2.68 11.44 7.07
N GLY A 256 3.30 10.50 6.36
CA GLY A 256 4.72 10.55 6.07
C GLY A 256 5.02 10.53 4.57
N HIS A 257 6.19 11.05 4.24
CA HIS A 257 6.79 10.91 2.93
C HIS A 257 8.28 10.61 3.08
N GLN A 258 8.79 9.72 2.25
CA GLN A 258 10.19 9.31 2.27
C GLN A 258 10.71 9.18 0.84
N VAL A 259 11.92 9.62 0.62
CA VAL A 259 12.60 9.52 -0.67
C VAL A 259 13.96 8.86 -0.48
N THR A 260 14.33 7.99 -1.41
CA THR A 260 15.71 7.51 -1.57
C THR A 260 16.43 8.49 -2.49
N THR A 261 17.59 8.95 -2.08
CA THR A 261 18.41 9.92 -2.79
C THR A 261 19.51 9.22 -3.58
N ALA A 262 20.03 9.89 -4.60
CA ALA A 262 21.31 9.51 -5.19
C ALA A 262 22.42 10.18 -4.37
N PRO A 263 23.54 9.50 -4.06
CA PRO A 263 24.65 10.08 -3.28
C PRO A 263 25.18 11.41 -3.83
N SER A 264 25.24 11.52 -5.16
CA SER A 264 25.66 12.74 -5.87
C SER A 264 24.69 13.94 -5.73
N LEU A 265 23.49 13.72 -5.20
CA LEU A 265 22.41 14.74 -5.09
C LEU A 265 22.01 15.01 -3.63
N ALA A 266 22.72 14.48 -2.66
CA ALA A 266 22.41 14.63 -1.24
C ALA A 266 23.69 14.58 -0.37
N GLY A 267 24.81 15.08 -0.88
CA GLY A 267 26.10 15.18 -0.19
C GLY A 267 26.23 16.40 0.72
N THR A 268 25.33 17.37 0.58
CA THR A 268 25.37 18.64 1.33
C THR A 268 24.02 18.94 1.97
N VAL A 269 24.04 19.77 3.03
CA VAL A 269 22.80 20.27 3.68
C VAL A 269 21.95 21.10 2.69
N GLY A 270 22.60 21.83 1.76
CA GLY A 270 21.90 22.58 0.70
C GLY A 270 21.09 21.66 -0.23
N GLU A 271 21.65 20.53 -0.63
CA GLU A 271 20.96 19.53 -1.46
C GLU A 271 19.83 18.87 -0.69
N ILE A 272 20.02 18.52 0.60
CA ILE A 272 18.93 18.03 1.45
C ILE A 272 17.81 19.06 1.54
N THR A 273 18.14 20.35 1.62
CA THR A 273 17.14 21.43 1.63
C THR A 273 16.27 21.43 0.38
N THR A 274 16.83 21.07 -0.77
CA THR A 274 16.07 20.90 -2.04
C THR A 274 14.99 19.82 -1.92
N TYR A 275 15.32 18.68 -1.31
CA TYR A 275 14.35 17.60 -1.06
C TYR A 275 13.25 18.04 -0.09
N ILE A 276 13.60 18.66 1.05
CA ILE A 276 12.60 19.07 2.05
C ILE A 276 11.67 20.17 1.54
N ASN A 277 12.14 21.07 0.65
CA ASN A 277 11.29 22.05 -0.03
C ASN A 277 10.16 21.36 -0.80
N LYS A 278 10.46 20.34 -1.58
CA LYS A 278 9.45 19.59 -2.34
C LYS A 278 8.57 18.72 -1.44
N MET A 279 9.16 18.09 -0.41
CA MET A 279 8.42 17.26 0.54
C MET A 279 7.40 18.09 1.34
N SER A 280 7.73 19.32 1.71
CA SER A 280 6.80 20.22 2.42
C SER A 280 5.54 20.52 1.61
N THR A 281 5.68 20.77 0.31
CA THR A 281 4.55 20.99 -0.60
C THR A 281 3.69 19.74 -0.73
N THR A 282 4.31 18.58 -0.95
CA THR A 282 3.61 17.29 -1.08
C THR A 282 2.86 16.92 0.19
N LEU A 283 3.48 17.08 1.36
CA LEU A 283 2.85 16.77 2.65
C LEU A 283 1.75 17.74 3.02
N GLY A 284 1.93 19.05 2.74
CA GLY A 284 0.90 20.04 2.95
C GLY A 284 -0.34 19.79 2.09
N SER A 285 -0.16 19.48 0.81
CA SER A 285 -1.26 19.08 -0.08
C SER A 285 -1.99 17.83 0.41
N ARG A 286 -1.26 16.80 0.87
CA ARG A 286 -1.86 15.59 1.45
C ARG A 286 -2.63 15.84 2.75
N LEU A 287 -2.18 16.75 3.60
CA LEU A 287 -2.94 17.17 4.79
C LEU A 287 -4.27 17.80 4.40
N ARG A 288 -4.21 18.82 3.51
CA ARG A 288 -5.39 19.59 3.09
C ARG A 288 -6.38 18.73 2.31
N SER A 289 -5.93 17.85 1.42
CA SER A 289 -6.81 16.93 0.69
C SER A 289 -7.60 15.97 1.59
N LYS A 290 -7.12 15.75 2.83
CA LYS A 290 -7.79 14.92 3.85
C LYS A 290 -8.50 15.74 4.92
N SER A 291 -8.58 17.06 4.75
CA SER A 291 -9.11 18.00 5.75
C SER A 291 -8.47 17.80 7.13
N LEU A 292 -7.14 17.61 7.16
CA LEU A 292 -6.36 17.40 8.36
C LEU A 292 -5.35 18.52 8.59
N ALA A 293 -4.95 18.68 9.85
CA ALA A 293 -3.79 19.48 10.25
C ALA A 293 -2.91 18.68 11.21
N ALA A 294 -1.66 19.09 11.38
CA ALA A 294 -0.69 18.44 12.24
C ALA A 294 -0.19 19.39 13.32
N SER A 295 0.24 18.87 14.47
CA SER A 295 0.91 19.67 15.52
C SER A 295 2.34 19.18 15.82
N GLY A 296 2.80 18.14 15.14
CA GLY A 296 4.15 17.63 15.26
C GLY A 296 4.72 17.17 13.93
N LEU A 297 6.03 17.16 13.83
CA LEU A 297 6.74 16.58 12.69
C LEU A 297 8.08 15.99 13.11
N VAL A 298 8.55 15.01 12.33
CA VAL A 298 9.86 14.38 12.43
C VAL A 298 10.56 14.49 11.09
N LEU A 299 11.82 14.92 11.11
CA LEU A 299 12.74 14.82 9.99
C LEU A 299 13.73 13.69 10.28
N TYR A 300 13.89 12.77 9.34
CA TYR A 300 14.77 11.62 9.43
C TYR A 300 15.70 11.59 8.21
N ILE A 301 16.97 11.35 8.44
CA ILE A 301 18.01 11.21 7.40
C ILE A 301 18.79 9.93 7.68
N ARG A 302 18.93 9.09 6.66
CA ARG A 302 19.86 7.95 6.68
C ARG A 302 21.00 8.24 5.71
N PHE A 303 22.20 7.96 6.13
CA PHE A 303 23.43 8.15 5.37
C PHE A 303 23.87 6.87 4.66
N ASP A 304 24.73 6.99 3.64
CA ASP A 304 25.23 5.86 2.87
C ASP A 304 26.10 4.90 3.69
N ASN A 305 26.80 5.42 4.70
CA ASN A 305 27.59 4.61 5.66
C ASN A 305 26.70 3.79 6.63
N GLY A 306 25.38 3.90 6.52
CA GLY A 306 24.43 3.17 7.36
C GLY A 306 24.00 3.91 8.63
N GLU A 307 24.66 5.00 9.00
CA GLU A 307 24.26 5.85 10.11
C GLU A 307 22.95 6.57 9.83
N TRP A 308 22.34 7.08 10.88
CA TRP A 308 21.10 7.83 10.75
C TRP A 308 21.05 8.98 11.74
N TRP A 309 20.31 10.00 11.38
CA TRP A 309 19.98 11.15 12.21
C TRP A 309 18.49 11.42 12.16
N ALA A 310 17.92 11.86 13.27
CA ALA A 310 16.52 12.30 13.32
C ALA A 310 16.34 13.42 14.33
N SER A 311 15.44 14.33 14.01
CA SER A 311 15.01 15.38 14.91
C SER A 311 13.50 15.56 14.81
N SER A 312 12.87 15.93 15.92
CA SER A 312 11.42 16.11 15.98
C SER A 312 11.05 17.45 16.59
N PHE A 313 9.87 17.92 16.23
CA PHE A 313 9.25 19.11 16.78
C PHE A 313 7.78 18.87 17.07
N LYS A 314 7.27 19.46 18.15
CA LYS A 314 5.87 19.47 18.51
C LYS A 314 5.51 20.85 19.03
N LYS A 315 4.38 21.38 18.59
CA LYS A 315 3.80 22.62 19.13
C LYS A 315 2.33 22.40 19.54
N THR A 316 1.80 23.35 20.29
CA THR A 316 0.40 23.33 20.74
C THR A 316 -0.57 23.67 19.61
N SER A 317 -0.20 24.64 18.76
CA SER A 317 -1.00 25.04 17.61
C SER A 317 -0.85 24.07 16.45
N MET A 318 -1.92 23.92 15.68
CA MET A 318 -1.91 23.07 14.48
C MET A 318 -1.38 23.86 13.27
N PHE A 319 -0.77 23.15 12.31
CA PHE A 319 -0.25 23.70 11.07
C PHE A 319 -0.66 22.87 9.86
N ARG A 320 -0.80 23.51 8.70
CA ARG A 320 -1.18 22.85 7.43
C ARG A 320 -0.74 23.60 6.17
N SER A 321 -0.10 24.77 6.29
CA SER A 321 0.47 25.48 5.15
C SER A 321 1.81 24.90 4.74
N ASN A 322 2.15 25.03 3.45
CA ASN A 322 3.44 24.56 2.94
C ASN A 322 4.61 25.33 3.57
N SER A 323 4.42 26.62 3.83
CA SER A 323 5.42 27.52 4.43
C SER A 323 5.74 27.14 5.87
N GLU A 324 4.71 26.85 6.70
CA GLU A 324 4.94 26.43 8.08
C GLU A 324 5.68 25.10 8.15
N ILE A 325 5.24 24.11 7.35
CA ILE A 325 5.91 22.81 7.29
C ILE A 325 7.38 22.99 6.90
N LEU A 326 7.65 23.83 5.89
CA LEU A 326 9.01 24.09 5.44
C LEU A 326 9.86 24.80 6.50
N ALA A 327 9.30 25.83 7.15
CA ALA A 327 10.00 26.56 8.22
C ALA A 327 10.42 25.62 9.36
N LEU A 328 9.50 24.76 9.79
CA LEU A 328 9.77 23.76 10.82
C LEU A 328 10.83 22.73 10.39
N LEU A 329 10.79 22.28 9.13
CA LEU A 329 11.80 21.36 8.59
C LEU A 329 13.19 21.98 8.53
N LYS A 330 13.29 23.26 8.14
CA LYS A 330 14.57 24.00 8.13
C LYS A 330 15.13 24.14 9.54
N MET A 331 14.30 24.57 10.50
CA MET A 331 14.68 24.64 11.93
C MET A 331 15.19 23.30 12.47
N LEU A 332 14.59 22.18 12.05
CA LEU A 332 15.09 20.86 12.43
C LEU A 332 16.42 20.53 11.74
N LEU A 333 16.56 20.88 10.46
CA LEU A 333 17.76 20.59 9.70
C LEU A 333 18.98 21.39 10.22
N GLU A 334 18.78 22.59 10.77
CA GLU A 334 19.82 23.40 11.43
C GLU A 334 20.46 22.68 12.61
N LYS A 335 19.77 21.70 13.21
CA LYS A 335 20.32 20.86 14.29
C LYS A 335 21.25 19.75 13.78
N LEU A 336 21.34 19.57 12.47
CA LEU A 336 22.28 18.65 11.85
C LEU A 336 23.64 19.37 11.70
N THR A 337 24.50 19.21 12.68
CA THR A 337 25.80 19.90 12.74
C THR A 337 26.88 19.25 11.87
N PHE A 338 26.72 17.97 11.55
CA PHE A 338 27.69 17.19 10.78
C PHE A 338 27.01 16.12 9.94
N MET A 339 27.48 15.93 8.71
CA MET A 339 27.06 14.84 7.83
C MET A 339 28.22 13.84 7.68
N PRO A 340 28.06 12.61 8.17
CA PRO A 340 29.13 11.61 8.13
C PRO A 340 29.39 11.06 6.71
N SER A 341 28.39 11.13 5.84
CA SER A 341 28.45 10.75 4.42
C SER A 341 27.22 11.32 3.69
N PRO A 342 27.13 11.19 2.35
CA PRO A 342 25.93 11.59 1.63
C PRO A 342 24.65 10.90 2.17
N ALA A 343 23.53 11.61 2.13
CA ALA A 343 22.24 11.06 2.53
C ALA A 343 21.75 10.06 1.48
N SER A 344 21.42 8.84 1.89
CA SER A 344 20.81 7.79 1.06
C SER A 344 19.30 7.80 1.12
N ARG A 345 18.73 8.41 2.19
CA ARG A 345 17.28 8.47 2.40
C ARG A 345 16.91 9.65 3.27
N ILE A 346 15.87 10.37 2.86
CA ILE A 346 15.29 11.47 3.61
C ILE A 346 13.82 11.15 3.85
N GLY A 347 13.35 11.28 5.09
CA GLY A 347 11.95 11.04 5.46
C GLY A 347 11.40 12.14 6.34
N VAL A 348 10.16 12.55 6.08
CA VAL A 348 9.38 13.50 6.87
C VAL A 348 8.07 12.84 7.28
N THR A 349 7.73 12.93 8.55
CA THR A 349 6.46 12.43 9.07
C THR A 349 5.76 13.50 9.88
N LEU A 350 4.54 13.83 9.50
CA LEU A 350 3.63 14.71 10.23
C LEU A 350 2.88 13.89 11.27
N LEU A 351 2.82 14.38 12.50
CA LEU A 351 2.29 13.70 13.68
C LEU A 351 1.14 14.48 14.32
N ASN A 352 0.42 13.80 15.21
CA ASN A 352 -0.69 14.37 15.99
C ASN A 352 -1.70 15.06 15.07
N LEU A 353 -2.24 14.28 14.13
CA LEU A 353 -3.21 14.75 13.16
C LEU A 353 -4.58 14.96 13.82
N ALA A 354 -5.24 16.06 13.51
CA ALA A 354 -6.63 16.33 13.87
C ALA A 354 -7.42 16.84 12.65
N ALA A 355 -8.74 16.65 12.69
CA ALA A 355 -9.62 17.18 11.66
C ALA A 355 -9.57 18.72 11.67
N ASP A 356 -9.55 19.31 10.50
CA ASP A 356 -9.47 20.77 10.31
C ASP A 356 -10.57 21.57 11.03
N ARG A 357 -11.77 21.00 11.10
CA ARG A 357 -12.94 21.58 11.80
C ARG A 357 -12.78 21.66 13.32
N GLN A 358 -11.80 21.00 13.91
CA GLN A 358 -11.54 20.97 15.36
C GLN A 358 -10.40 21.92 15.76
N ILE A 359 -9.88 22.71 14.83
CA ILE A 359 -8.74 23.56 15.10
C ILE A 359 -9.22 24.88 15.69
N THR A 360 -8.88 25.12 16.96
CA THR A 360 -8.92 26.45 17.53
C THR A 360 -7.79 27.28 16.89
N MET A 361 -8.13 28.27 16.08
CA MET A 361 -7.14 29.15 15.47
C MET A 361 -6.44 29.95 16.57
N ALA A 362 -5.12 29.84 16.64
CA ALA A 362 -4.35 30.76 17.48
C ALA A 362 -4.46 32.15 16.88
N ILE A 363 -4.94 33.14 17.64
CA ILE A 363 -5.12 34.52 17.22
C ILE A 363 -3.77 35.18 16.87
N ALA A 364 -2.69 34.79 17.52
CA ALA A 364 -1.33 35.22 17.25
C ALA A 364 -0.59 34.22 16.37
N GLY A 365 -0.09 34.64 15.19
CA GLY A 365 0.72 33.82 14.28
C GLY A 365 -0.07 33.01 13.27
N TYR A 366 -1.32 33.37 12.96
CA TYR A 366 -2.10 32.72 11.92
C TYR A 366 -1.54 33.02 10.53
N ASP A 367 -1.06 32.00 9.85
CA ASP A 367 -0.45 32.06 8.51
C ASP A 367 -1.53 31.99 7.39
N GLY A 368 -2.56 32.87 7.52
CA GLY A 368 -3.75 32.83 6.64
C GLY A 368 -3.43 33.03 5.17
N LYS A 369 -2.52 33.98 4.86
CA LYS A 369 -2.14 34.27 3.46
C LYS A 369 -1.43 33.06 2.81
N ASN A 370 -0.48 32.47 3.50
CA ASN A 370 0.27 31.30 2.99
C ASN A 370 -0.60 30.04 2.92
N LEU A 371 -1.57 29.91 3.81
CA LEU A 371 -2.55 28.85 3.73
C LEU A 371 -3.45 29.02 2.50
N SER A 372 -4.00 30.22 2.28
CA SER A 372 -4.82 30.54 1.11
C SER A 372 -4.04 30.32 -0.20
N LEU A 373 -2.79 30.75 -0.24
CA LEU A 373 -1.90 30.48 -1.37
C LEU A 373 -1.70 28.97 -1.59
N SER A 374 -1.47 28.21 -0.52
CA SER A 374 -1.30 26.75 -0.60
C SER A 374 -2.56 26.07 -1.14
N ILE A 375 -3.75 26.51 -0.74
CA ILE A 375 -5.04 26.00 -1.21
C ILE A 375 -5.25 26.33 -2.69
N ALA A 376 -4.98 27.58 -3.11
CA ALA A 376 -5.08 27.99 -4.51
C ALA A 376 -4.13 27.18 -5.41
N MET A 377 -2.91 26.92 -4.96
CA MET A 377 -1.96 26.09 -5.68
C MET A 377 -2.46 24.63 -5.80
N ASP A 378 -3.03 24.06 -4.74
CA ASP A 378 -3.60 22.72 -4.78
C ASP A 378 -4.74 22.62 -5.79
N GLU A 379 -5.62 23.65 -5.87
CA GLU A 379 -6.75 23.69 -6.80
C GLU A 379 -6.28 23.72 -8.26
N ILE A 380 -5.29 24.56 -8.58
CA ILE A 380 -4.71 24.64 -9.92
C ILE A 380 -4.02 23.31 -10.29
N ASN A 381 -3.23 22.74 -9.38
CA ASN A 381 -2.56 21.46 -9.62
C ASN A 381 -3.55 20.29 -9.74
N ARG A 382 -4.68 20.35 -9.05
CA ARG A 382 -5.76 19.36 -9.20
C ARG A 382 -6.45 19.45 -10.56
N ARG A 383 -6.65 20.68 -11.07
CA ARG A 383 -7.37 20.95 -12.33
C ARG A 383 -6.50 20.68 -13.56
N TYR A 384 -5.26 21.10 -13.53
CA TYR A 384 -4.37 21.13 -14.71
C TYR A 384 -3.23 20.09 -14.65
N GLY A 385 -3.16 19.32 -13.57
CA GLY A 385 -2.14 18.29 -13.36
C GLY A 385 -1.12 18.66 -12.28
N PRO A 386 -0.47 17.66 -11.68
CA PRO A 386 0.48 17.86 -10.60
C PRO A 386 1.70 18.68 -11.07
N ASN A 387 2.14 19.60 -10.23
CA ASN A 387 3.27 20.52 -10.48
C ASN A 387 3.04 21.56 -11.60
N THR A 388 1.80 21.83 -12.02
CA THR A 388 1.47 22.94 -12.93
C THR A 388 1.96 24.27 -12.35
N ILE A 389 1.71 24.50 -11.05
CA ILE A 389 2.37 25.56 -10.29
C ILE A 389 3.11 24.97 -9.09
N MET A 390 4.28 25.49 -8.80
CA MET A 390 5.07 25.14 -7.63
C MET A 390 5.86 26.34 -7.12
N PRO A 391 6.21 26.39 -5.82
CA PRO A 391 7.13 27.40 -5.32
C PRO A 391 8.47 27.34 -6.07
N LEU A 392 9.04 28.50 -6.43
CA LEU A 392 10.34 28.58 -7.11
C LEU A 392 11.43 27.75 -6.41
N ARG A 393 11.41 27.73 -5.06
CA ARG A 393 12.33 26.93 -4.24
C ARG A 393 12.22 25.41 -4.50
N SER A 394 11.09 24.93 -5.03
CA SER A 394 10.86 23.53 -5.38
C SER A 394 11.22 23.21 -6.84
N HIS A 395 11.51 24.23 -7.66
CA HIS A 395 11.82 24.05 -9.07
C HIS A 395 13.15 23.31 -9.28
N SER A 396 14.18 23.60 -8.48
CA SER A 396 15.44 22.87 -8.49
C SER A 396 15.29 21.37 -8.17
N ALA A 397 14.18 21.00 -7.52
CA ALA A 397 13.78 19.63 -7.22
C ALA A 397 12.79 19.04 -8.24
N SER A 398 12.55 19.68 -9.38
CA SER A 398 11.60 19.19 -10.40
C SER A 398 11.93 17.79 -10.93
N HIS A 399 13.22 17.46 -11.03
CA HIS A 399 13.72 16.13 -11.40
C HIS A 399 13.47 15.04 -10.33
N ILE A 400 13.18 15.44 -9.07
CA ILE A 400 12.89 14.49 -7.99
C ILE A 400 11.45 14.04 -8.13
N ARG A 401 11.23 12.80 -8.55
CA ARG A 401 9.88 12.21 -8.55
C ARG A 401 9.47 11.87 -7.12
N LEU A 402 8.51 12.60 -6.57
CA LEU A 402 7.89 12.29 -5.27
C LEU A 402 6.57 11.52 -5.42
N ASP A 403 5.94 11.56 -6.58
CA ASP A 403 4.73 10.79 -6.83
C ASP A 403 5.12 9.37 -7.21
N ARG A 404 4.93 8.45 -6.26
CA ARG A 404 5.07 7.01 -6.46
C ARG A 404 3.71 6.39 -6.19
N VAL A 405 3.39 5.31 -6.91
CA VAL A 405 2.19 4.55 -6.61
C VAL A 405 2.31 4.02 -5.19
N GLY A 406 1.52 4.58 -4.26
CA GLY A 406 1.43 4.09 -2.89
C GLY A 406 0.69 2.75 -2.88
N PHE A 407 1.31 1.70 -2.34
CA PHE A 407 0.73 0.36 -2.35
C PHE A 407 -0.54 0.22 -1.47
N ALA A 408 -0.89 1.15 -0.59
CA ALA A 408 -2.05 0.93 0.28
C ALA A 408 -2.74 2.17 0.89
N GLY A 409 -2.09 3.30 1.03
CA GLY A 409 -2.60 4.34 1.94
C GLY A 409 -3.56 5.35 1.30
N ASP A 410 -3.24 5.83 0.13
CA ASP A 410 -3.94 6.97 -0.47
C ASP A 410 -5.07 6.55 -1.41
N ILE A 411 -4.98 5.37 -2.03
CA ILE A 411 -5.95 4.84 -2.99
C ILE A 411 -7.21 4.32 -2.30
N ILE A 412 -7.07 3.69 -1.13
CA ILE A 412 -8.18 3.10 -0.36
C ILE A 412 -9.19 4.17 0.11
N ARG A 413 -8.80 5.45 0.14
CA ARG A 413 -9.59 6.56 0.70
C ARG A 413 -10.22 7.49 -0.34
N GLU A 414 -9.92 7.31 -1.62
CA GLU A 414 -10.62 7.98 -2.72
C GLU A 414 -11.99 7.35 -3.03
N GLN A 415 -12.40 6.31 -2.30
CA GLN A 415 -13.75 5.76 -2.42
C GLN A 415 -14.76 6.79 -1.87
N PRO A 416 -15.74 7.23 -2.66
CA PRO A 416 -16.84 8.04 -2.14
C PRO A 416 -17.51 7.24 -1.02
N SER A 417 -17.62 7.82 0.16
CA SER A 417 -18.43 7.23 1.24
C SER A 417 -19.84 7.08 0.71
N LEU A 418 -20.36 5.87 0.71
CA LEU A 418 -21.76 5.53 0.35
C LEU A 418 -22.82 6.24 1.23
N LYS A 419 -22.45 7.20 2.06
CA LYS A 419 -23.34 8.03 2.87
C LYS A 419 -24.01 9.19 2.11
N ALA A 420 -23.73 9.36 0.80
CA ALA A 420 -24.35 10.42 -0.01
C ALA A 420 -25.53 9.94 -0.88
N ALA A 421 -25.92 8.67 -0.81
CA ALA A 421 -27.01 8.12 -1.62
C ALA A 421 -28.38 8.07 -0.92
N ASP A 422 -28.46 8.39 0.39
CA ASP A 422 -29.71 8.29 1.15
C ASP A 422 -30.58 9.58 1.16
N ASN A 423 -30.24 10.58 0.33
CA ASN A 423 -31.01 11.83 0.28
C ASN A 423 -31.71 12.09 -1.06
N TYR A 424 -32.00 11.07 -1.87
CA TYR A 424 -32.89 11.17 -3.01
C TYR A 424 -33.77 9.90 -3.12
N ILE A 425 -34.79 9.80 -2.26
CA ILE A 425 -36.06 9.18 -2.52
C ILE A 425 -37.13 10.03 -1.81
#